data_3d2cd0b30e30037e79c5d39d678b55d5
#
_entry.id   3d2cd0b30e30037e79c5d39d678b55d5
#
_cell.length_a   1.000
_cell.length_b   1.000
_cell.length_c   1.000
_cell.angle_alpha   90.00
_cell.angle_beta   90.00
_cell.angle_gamma   90.00
#
_symmetry.space_group_name_H-M   'P 1'
#
loop_
_entity.id
_entity.type
_entity.pdbx_description
1 polymer ?
#
loop_
_entity_poly.entity_id
_entity_poly.type
_entity_poly.pdbx_seq_one_letter_code
_entity_poly.pdbx_strand_id
1 'polypeptide(L)'
;MSGSHTDAGHVVVIGAGIAGLAAAHRLLDRHARVTVLEASDRVGGKLLPGEIAGVRVDFGAESILARRPEAIALAREVGLADRLQPPATATASLWTRGVLRPMPKGHVMGVPGTAAALSGVLSDEGLARIERDADLPRTEVGDDVAVGEYVAARLGREVVDRLVEPLLGGVYAGDAYRISMRSAVPQLFEVARTHTSLTEAVRGIQERAAAAQQTGPVFMGIEGGVGGLPHAVAEAVRARGAEILTRTPVTELRREPSGGWRIVTEGSGNLGIAGSAGSAGSTGNAEGNAGTGVLHADAVVVAVPAPAAARLLRAEAPEAAAELSAVEYASMALVTLAYRRADITLPDGSGFLVPPVDGRTIKASTFASQKWGWIADQNPDLLILRTSVGRYGETAILDHDDAHLVDVSRHDLREATGLTATPLETRVTRWDDGLPQYPVGHHARVARVREHLGKLPGLAVCGAAYDGVGIPACVASAAAAVDEIHGDPRTVQHLTAHPVRSLHGGAGE
;
A
#
# COMPACT_ATOMS: atom_id res chain seq x y z
N MET A 1 39.49 -24.40 20.59
CA MET A 1 38.12 -24.00 20.96
C MET A 1 37.32 -23.94 19.67
N SER A 2 36.64 -25.03 19.30
CA SER A 2 35.79 -25.12 18.14
C SER A 2 34.47 -24.45 18.51
N GLY A 3 34.25 -23.23 17.98
CA GLY A 3 32.97 -22.60 18.05
C GLY A 3 31.95 -23.44 17.28
N SER A 4 30.95 -23.94 17.97
CA SER A 4 29.75 -24.51 17.34
C SER A 4 29.14 -23.46 16.46
N HIS A 5 29.31 -23.55 15.14
CA HIS A 5 28.43 -22.91 14.20
C HIS A 5 27.05 -23.53 14.44
N THR A 6 26.21 -22.85 15.18
CA THR A 6 24.77 -23.12 15.13
C THR A 6 24.38 -22.92 13.66
N ASP A 7 23.96 -24.00 13.02
CA ASP A 7 23.51 -24.01 11.63
C ASP A 7 22.40 -22.99 11.52
N ALA A 8 22.61 -21.96 10.68
CA ALA A 8 21.66 -20.89 10.52
C ALA A 8 20.38 -21.46 9.91
N GLY A 9 19.27 -21.39 10.63
CA GLY A 9 18.01 -21.99 10.20
C GLY A 9 17.60 -21.54 8.80
N HIS A 10 16.97 -22.43 8.04
CA HIS A 10 16.43 -22.12 6.72
C HIS A 10 15.05 -21.50 6.83
N VAL A 11 14.88 -20.29 6.32
CA VAL A 11 13.59 -19.60 6.28
C VAL A 11 13.13 -19.43 4.84
N VAL A 12 11.91 -19.85 4.55
CA VAL A 12 11.25 -19.64 3.24
C VAL A 12 10.29 -18.46 3.36
N VAL A 13 10.42 -17.51 2.43
CA VAL A 13 9.51 -16.37 2.28
C VAL A 13 8.63 -16.63 1.06
N ILE A 14 7.32 -16.65 1.25
CA ILE A 14 6.34 -16.87 0.16
C ILE A 14 5.78 -15.51 -0.28
N GLY A 15 6.14 -15.09 -1.50
CA GLY A 15 5.82 -13.80 -2.11
C GLY A 15 7.01 -12.84 -2.14
N ALA A 16 7.37 -12.35 -3.33
CA ALA A 16 8.43 -11.38 -3.58
C ALA A 16 7.92 -9.95 -3.81
N GLY A 17 6.78 -9.59 -3.20
CA GLY A 17 6.38 -8.19 -3.03
C GLY A 17 7.31 -7.47 -2.06
N ILE A 18 7.13 -6.15 -1.90
CA ILE A 18 8.01 -5.35 -1.02
C ILE A 18 8.05 -5.87 0.43
N ALA A 19 6.94 -6.41 0.96
CA ALA A 19 6.92 -6.99 2.31
C ALA A 19 7.78 -8.26 2.40
N GLY A 20 7.65 -9.19 1.45
CA GLY A 20 8.44 -10.42 1.44
C GLY A 20 9.94 -10.15 1.22
N LEU A 21 10.28 -9.22 0.32
CA LEU A 21 11.67 -8.83 0.09
C LEU A 21 12.28 -8.12 1.31
N ALA A 22 11.52 -7.26 2.01
CA ALA A 22 11.96 -6.65 3.26
C ALA A 22 12.14 -7.69 4.38
N ALA A 23 11.26 -8.70 4.45
CA ALA A 23 11.43 -9.82 5.38
C ALA A 23 12.70 -10.61 5.07
N ALA A 24 12.96 -10.93 3.79
CA ALA A 24 14.18 -11.60 3.36
C ALA A 24 15.45 -10.81 3.72
N HIS A 25 15.43 -9.48 3.49
CA HIS A 25 16.55 -8.61 3.84
C HIS A 25 16.84 -8.66 5.36
N ARG A 26 15.80 -8.53 6.19
CA ARG A 26 15.94 -8.56 7.65
C ARG A 26 16.33 -9.95 8.19
N LEU A 27 15.87 -11.04 7.57
CA LEU A 27 16.26 -12.42 7.93
C LEU A 27 17.75 -12.65 7.74
N LEU A 28 18.32 -12.10 6.68
CA LEU A 28 19.77 -12.17 6.43
C LEU A 28 20.59 -11.42 7.49
N ASP A 29 20.03 -10.35 8.11
CA ASP A 29 20.66 -9.67 9.25
C ASP A 29 20.69 -10.57 10.51
N ARG A 30 19.82 -11.57 10.55
CA ARG A 30 19.78 -12.61 11.61
C ARG A 30 20.55 -13.87 11.23
N HIS A 31 21.34 -13.81 10.14
CA HIS A 31 22.15 -14.93 9.63
C HIS A 31 21.33 -16.16 9.17
N ALA A 32 20.05 -16.01 8.86
CA ALA A 32 19.25 -17.09 8.31
C ALA A 32 19.67 -17.43 6.86
N ARG A 33 19.56 -18.69 6.45
CA ARG A 33 19.52 -19.06 5.04
C ARG A 33 18.14 -18.75 4.50
N VAL A 34 18.02 -17.99 3.41
CA VAL A 34 16.74 -17.47 2.92
C VAL A 34 16.46 -17.93 1.50
N THR A 35 15.26 -18.46 1.26
CA THR A 35 14.71 -18.70 -0.07
C THR A 35 13.40 -17.95 -0.21
N VAL A 36 13.27 -17.13 -1.26
CA VAL A 36 12.05 -16.39 -1.60
C VAL A 36 11.37 -17.05 -2.79
N LEU A 37 10.09 -17.38 -2.64
CA LEU A 37 9.25 -18.01 -3.68
C LEU A 37 8.23 -17.00 -4.20
N GLU A 38 8.24 -16.73 -5.51
CA GLU A 38 7.32 -15.82 -6.18
C GLU A 38 6.56 -16.54 -7.31
N ALA A 39 5.25 -16.42 -7.28
CA ALA A 39 4.39 -17.09 -8.26
C ALA A 39 4.49 -16.46 -9.67
N SER A 40 4.65 -15.14 -9.75
CA SER A 40 4.78 -14.40 -11.01
C SER A 40 6.20 -14.52 -11.59
N ASP A 41 6.38 -13.96 -12.76
CA ASP A 41 7.67 -13.91 -13.46
C ASP A 41 8.60 -12.78 -12.98
N ARG A 42 8.13 -11.92 -12.06
CA ARG A 42 8.84 -10.74 -11.57
C ARG A 42 8.72 -10.56 -10.06
N VAL A 43 9.66 -9.86 -9.47
CA VAL A 43 9.58 -9.35 -8.11
C VAL A 43 8.81 -8.01 -8.06
N GLY A 44 8.43 -7.57 -6.88
CA GLY A 44 7.91 -6.22 -6.61
C GLY A 44 6.41 -6.14 -6.37
N GLY A 45 5.62 -7.14 -6.78
CA GLY A 45 4.18 -7.15 -6.56
C GLY A 45 3.50 -5.90 -7.12
N LYS A 46 2.92 -5.05 -6.26
CA LYS A 46 2.21 -3.81 -6.65
C LYS A 46 3.12 -2.61 -6.92
N LEU A 47 4.42 -2.75 -6.75
CA LEU A 47 5.42 -1.80 -7.21
C LEU A 47 5.87 -2.24 -8.61
N LEU A 48 5.33 -1.58 -9.63
CA LEU A 48 5.48 -1.98 -11.03
C LEU A 48 6.11 -0.82 -11.82
N PRO A 49 7.42 -0.88 -12.07
CA PRO A 49 8.07 0.06 -12.98
C PRO A 49 7.73 -0.28 -14.43
N GLY A 50 7.81 0.71 -15.30
CA GLY A 50 7.65 0.52 -16.73
C GLY A 50 7.98 1.76 -17.53
N GLU A 51 7.56 1.79 -18.80
CA GLU A 51 7.86 2.86 -19.72
C GLU A 51 6.63 3.19 -20.57
N ILE A 52 6.44 4.48 -20.88
CA ILE A 52 5.45 4.97 -21.81
C ILE A 52 6.09 6.08 -22.67
N ALA A 53 5.98 5.99 -23.98
CA ALA A 53 6.59 6.92 -24.95
C ALA A 53 8.09 7.19 -24.67
N GLY A 54 8.85 6.15 -24.26
CA GLY A 54 10.26 6.25 -23.93
C GLY A 54 10.57 6.90 -22.57
N VAL A 55 9.55 7.17 -21.75
CA VAL A 55 9.70 7.73 -20.39
C VAL A 55 9.42 6.68 -19.33
N ARG A 56 10.37 6.44 -18.43
CA ARG A 56 10.19 5.54 -17.31
C ARG A 56 9.20 6.14 -16.31
N VAL A 57 8.30 5.30 -15.82
CA VAL A 57 7.25 5.66 -14.85
C VAL A 57 6.88 4.47 -13.96
N ASP A 58 6.12 4.72 -12.92
CA ASP A 58 5.48 3.67 -12.13
C ASP A 58 4.05 3.41 -12.63
N PHE A 59 3.73 2.16 -12.92
CA PHE A 59 2.36 1.69 -13.24
C PHE A 59 1.61 1.15 -12.00
N GLY A 60 2.23 1.22 -10.84
CA GLY A 60 1.66 0.90 -9.53
C GLY A 60 1.73 2.09 -8.58
N ALA A 61 2.12 1.83 -7.33
CA ALA A 61 2.42 2.91 -6.38
C ALA A 61 3.61 3.73 -6.89
N GLU A 62 3.56 5.05 -6.68
CA GLU A 62 4.57 6.01 -7.20
C GLU A 62 5.23 6.86 -6.12
N SER A 63 4.80 6.74 -4.87
CA SER A 63 5.31 7.54 -3.76
C SER A 63 5.38 6.76 -2.46
N ILE A 64 6.32 7.14 -1.62
CA ILE A 64 6.55 6.63 -0.28
C ILE A 64 6.10 7.69 0.72
N LEU A 65 5.32 7.32 1.74
CA LEU A 65 5.00 8.21 2.85
C LEU A 65 6.27 8.45 3.68
N ALA A 66 6.91 9.61 3.51
CA ALA A 66 8.22 9.90 4.07
C ALA A 66 8.23 10.10 5.60
N ARG A 67 7.07 10.42 6.18
CA ARG A 67 6.92 10.58 7.64
C ARG A 67 7.01 9.27 8.43
N ARG A 68 6.96 8.14 7.74
CA ARG A 68 7.25 6.81 8.26
C ARG A 68 8.62 6.37 7.77
N PRO A 69 9.59 6.10 8.66
CA PRO A 69 10.99 5.93 8.29
C PRO A 69 11.31 4.60 7.61
N GLU A 70 10.46 3.59 7.76
CA GLU A 70 10.80 2.18 7.47
C GLU A 70 11.19 1.96 6.00
N ALA A 71 10.43 2.51 5.05
CA ALA A 71 10.73 2.35 3.63
C ALA A 71 11.90 3.22 3.17
N ILE A 72 12.06 4.41 3.77
CA ILE A 72 13.20 5.30 3.51
C ILE A 72 14.50 4.68 4.05
N ALA A 73 14.46 4.07 5.23
CA ALA A 73 15.58 3.34 5.79
C ALA A 73 15.99 2.18 4.89
N LEU A 74 15.03 1.33 4.50
CA LEU A 74 15.28 0.22 3.58
C LEU A 74 15.88 0.71 2.24
N ALA A 75 15.34 1.80 1.66
CA ALA A 75 15.88 2.37 0.42
C ALA A 75 17.35 2.80 0.58
N ARG A 76 17.72 3.38 1.71
CA ARG A 76 19.11 3.76 2.02
C ARG A 76 20.00 2.54 2.18
N GLU A 77 19.55 1.51 2.90
CA GLU A 77 20.28 0.27 3.15
C GLU A 77 20.62 -0.49 1.85
N VAL A 78 19.74 -0.39 0.83
CA VAL A 78 19.96 -1.03 -0.47
C VAL A 78 20.56 -0.09 -1.54
N GLY A 79 21.18 1.02 -1.12
CA GLY A 79 21.96 1.88 -2.00
C GLY A 79 21.16 2.89 -2.82
N LEU A 80 19.91 3.20 -2.44
CA LEU A 80 19.07 4.19 -3.13
C LEU A 80 19.03 5.56 -2.44
N ALA A 81 19.93 5.83 -1.48
CA ALA A 81 19.93 7.07 -0.69
C ALA A 81 19.94 8.34 -1.58
N ASP A 82 20.84 8.40 -2.55
CA ASP A 82 21.04 9.56 -3.44
C ASP A 82 19.94 9.71 -4.50
N ARG A 83 19.09 8.68 -4.66
CA ARG A 83 17.96 8.69 -5.60
C ARG A 83 16.64 9.06 -4.94
N LEU A 84 16.61 9.22 -3.61
CA LEU A 84 15.44 9.67 -2.88
C LEU A 84 15.18 11.15 -3.16
N GLN A 85 13.99 11.48 -3.68
CA GLN A 85 13.63 12.84 -4.06
C GLN A 85 12.25 13.21 -3.52
N PRO A 86 12.08 14.43 -2.97
CA PRO A 86 10.75 14.95 -2.71
C PRO A 86 10.02 15.24 -4.04
N PRO A 87 8.69 15.32 -4.04
CA PRO A 87 7.98 15.80 -5.22
C PRO A 87 8.36 17.24 -5.52
N ALA A 88 8.50 17.57 -6.82
CA ALA A 88 8.77 18.94 -7.28
C ALA A 88 7.62 19.89 -6.94
N THR A 89 6.39 19.36 -6.90
CA THR A 89 5.23 20.03 -6.32
C THR A 89 4.38 19.04 -5.54
N ALA A 90 3.96 19.44 -4.34
CA ALA A 90 3.09 18.66 -3.46
C ALA A 90 1.66 19.24 -3.38
N THR A 91 1.40 20.37 -4.05
CA THR A 91 0.08 20.97 -4.07
C THR A 91 -0.86 20.13 -4.92
N ALA A 92 -1.99 19.77 -4.35
CA ALA A 92 -3.05 19.05 -5.04
C ALA A 92 -4.31 19.92 -5.12
N SER A 93 -5.22 19.55 -6.00
CA SER A 93 -6.53 20.16 -6.13
C SER A 93 -7.64 19.16 -5.83
N LEU A 94 -8.82 19.68 -5.63
CA LEU A 94 -10.08 18.94 -5.53
C LEU A 94 -10.96 19.36 -6.70
N TRP A 95 -11.36 18.42 -7.55
CA TRP A 95 -12.33 18.69 -8.60
C TRP A 95 -13.72 18.42 -8.07
N THR A 96 -14.37 19.47 -7.62
CA THR A 96 -15.71 19.38 -7.00
C THR A 96 -16.62 20.49 -7.48
N ARG A 97 -17.91 20.23 -7.59
CA ARG A 97 -18.93 21.15 -8.10
C ARG A 97 -18.56 21.73 -9.47
N GLY A 98 -17.93 20.91 -10.33
CA GLY A 98 -17.52 21.28 -11.68
C GLY A 98 -16.30 22.21 -11.78
N VAL A 99 -15.61 22.51 -10.68
CA VAL A 99 -14.45 23.41 -10.65
C VAL A 99 -13.27 22.77 -9.93
N LEU A 100 -12.06 22.95 -10.47
CA LEU A 100 -10.83 22.64 -9.74
C LEU A 100 -10.59 23.70 -8.66
N ARG A 101 -10.44 23.23 -7.42
CA ARG A 101 -10.19 24.06 -6.24
C ARG A 101 -8.92 23.60 -5.57
N PRO A 102 -8.09 24.50 -5.04
CA PRO A 102 -6.95 24.10 -4.22
C PRO A 102 -7.40 23.17 -3.09
N MET A 103 -6.61 22.16 -2.78
CA MET A 103 -6.87 21.30 -1.62
C MET A 103 -6.92 22.16 -0.36
N PRO A 104 -7.98 22.09 0.44
CA PRO A 104 -8.07 22.81 1.70
C PRO A 104 -6.86 22.50 2.60
N LYS A 105 -6.41 23.50 3.36
CA LYS A 105 -5.38 23.32 4.39
C LYS A 105 -6.04 23.15 5.76
N GLY A 106 -5.30 22.68 6.75
CA GLY A 106 -5.80 22.63 8.13
C GLY A 106 -6.77 21.47 8.40
N HIS A 107 -6.52 20.32 7.81
CA HIS A 107 -7.28 19.09 8.04
C HIS A 107 -6.37 17.88 8.36
N VAL A 108 -6.95 16.84 8.95
CA VAL A 108 -6.35 15.52 9.13
C VAL A 108 -7.17 14.51 8.32
N MET A 109 -6.62 14.00 7.23
CA MET A 109 -7.33 13.08 6.30
C MET A 109 -8.74 13.59 5.90
N GLY A 110 -8.84 14.89 5.60
CA GLY A 110 -10.10 15.51 5.21
C GLY A 110 -10.96 16.02 6.37
N VAL A 111 -10.63 15.70 7.60
CA VAL A 111 -11.36 16.19 8.78
C VAL A 111 -10.81 17.55 9.20
N PRO A 112 -11.60 18.65 9.08
CA PRO A 112 -11.09 20.00 9.30
C PRO A 112 -10.96 20.36 10.77
N GLY A 113 -10.01 21.26 11.09
CA GLY A 113 -9.91 21.91 12.40
C GLY A 113 -10.80 23.16 12.51
N THR A 114 -11.27 23.74 11.39
CA THR A 114 -12.15 24.90 11.34
C THR A 114 -13.05 24.86 10.11
N ALA A 115 -14.25 25.46 10.20
CA ALA A 115 -15.16 25.58 9.06
C ALA A 115 -14.55 26.45 7.94
N ALA A 116 -13.84 27.52 8.29
CA ALA A 116 -13.24 28.45 7.35
C ALA A 116 -12.27 27.77 6.36
N ALA A 117 -11.59 26.68 6.78
CA ALA A 117 -10.70 25.90 5.93
C ALA A 117 -11.40 25.28 4.71
N LEU A 118 -12.73 25.10 4.75
CA LEU A 118 -13.53 24.46 3.72
C LEU A 118 -14.42 25.42 2.92
N SER A 119 -14.21 26.73 3.08
CA SER A 119 -14.92 27.74 2.30
C SER A 119 -14.73 27.50 0.80
N GLY A 120 -15.82 27.51 0.05
CA GLY A 120 -15.83 27.23 -1.39
C GLY A 120 -15.86 25.75 -1.77
N VAL A 121 -15.60 24.82 -0.84
CA VAL A 121 -15.78 23.37 -1.04
C VAL A 121 -17.16 22.93 -0.57
N LEU A 122 -17.57 23.39 0.62
CA LEU A 122 -18.87 23.09 1.20
C LEU A 122 -19.88 24.19 0.94
N SER A 123 -21.16 23.85 1.13
CA SER A 123 -22.26 24.81 1.21
C SER A 123 -22.19 25.62 2.52
N ASP A 124 -22.91 26.75 2.57
CA ASP A 124 -23.06 27.55 3.80
C ASP A 124 -23.68 26.71 4.93
N GLU A 125 -24.60 25.81 4.62
CA GLU A 125 -25.20 24.87 5.57
C GLU A 125 -24.15 23.86 6.09
N GLY A 126 -23.30 23.36 5.20
CA GLY A 126 -22.19 22.47 5.57
C GLY A 126 -21.18 23.16 6.49
N LEU A 127 -20.83 24.41 6.20
CA LEU A 127 -19.94 25.21 7.05
C LEU A 127 -20.57 25.47 8.42
N ALA A 128 -21.84 25.89 8.47
CA ALA A 128 -22.56 26.12 9.72
C ALA A 128 -22.72 24.81 10.54
N ARG A 129 -22.78 23.67 9.88
CA ARG A 129 -22.84 22.36 10.56
C ARG A 129 -21.53 22.04 11.29
N ILE A 130 -20.37 22.39 10.71
CA ILE A 130 -19.06 22.23 11.36
C ILE A 130 -18.97 23.09 12.61
N GLU A 131 -19.43 24.34 12.57
CA GLU A 131 -19.35 25.28 13.70
C GLU A 131 -20.12 24.79 14.94
N ARG A 132 -21.17 24.01 14.74
CA ARG A 132 -21.95 23.40 15.83
C ARG A 132 -21.29 22.21 16.51
N ASP A 133 -20.13 21.76 16.04
CA ASP A 133 -19.46 20.57 16.61
C ASP A 133 -19.17 20.69 18.12
N ALA A 134 -18.78 21.89 18.58
CA ALA A 134 -18.48 22.12 19.98
C ALA A 134 -19.73 22.05 20.89
N ASP A 135 -20.91 22.31 20.34
CA ASP A 135 -22.18 22.30 21.08
C ASP A 135 -22.81 20.88 21.17
N LEU A 136 -22.29 19.94 20.41
CA LEU A 136 -22.80 18.57 20.40
C LEU A 136 -22.28 17.77 21.61
N PRO A 137 -23.12 16.87 22.15
CA PRO A 137 -22.65 15.92 23.14
C PRO A 137 -21.55 15.04 22.52
N ARG A 138 -20.71 14.46 23.37
CA ARG A 138 -19.68 13.53 22.94
C ARG A 138 -20.31 12.37 22.15
N THR A 139 -19.67 12.01 21.04
CA THR A 139 -20.03 10.84 20.24
C THR A 139 -19.16 9.67 20.64
N GLU A 140 -19.76 8.58 21.05
CA GLU A 140 -19.02 7.38 21.42
C GLU A 140 -18.42 6.70 20.19
N VAL A 141 -17.20 6.20 20.33
CA VAL A 141 -16.46 5.50 19.26
C VAL A 141 -16.31 4.00 19.52
N GLY A 142 -16.67 3.53 20.73
CA GLY A 142 -16.52 2.14 21.11
C GLY A 142 -15.09 1.60 20.94
N ASP A 143 -14.99 0.34 20.54
CA ASP A 143 -13.71 -0.29 20.21
C ASP A 143 -13.22 0.09 18.81
N ASP A 144 -14.12 0.50 17.92
CA ASP A 144 -13.86 0.96 16.56
C ASP A 144 -15.13 1.57 15.95
N VAL A 145 -14.95 2.45 14.96
CA VAL A 145 -16.06 3.10 14.25
C VAL A 145 -15.61 3.44 12.82
N ALA A 146 -16.54 3.50 11.87
CA ALA A 146 -16.23 3.96 10.52
C ALA A 146 -15.91 5.47 10.52
N VAL A 147 -14.86 5.86 9.80
CA VAL A 147 -14.45 7.28 9.70
C VAL A 147 -15.60 8.15 9.24
N GLY A 148 -16.27 7.76 8.14
CA GLY A 148 -17.37 8.53 7.56
C GLY A 148 -18.58 8.63 8.48
N GLU A 149 -18.95 7.57 9.18
CA GLU A 149 -20.08 7.61 10.13
C GLU A 149 -19.80 8.58 11.29
N TYR A 150 -18.62 8.48 11.88
CA TYR A 150 -18.21 9.34 13.00
C TYR A 150 -18.13 10.81 12.57
N VAL A 151 -17.44 11.09 11.45
CA VAL A 151 -17.28 12.45 10.93
C VAL A 151 -18.64 13.04 10.50
N ALA A 152 -19.50 12.26 9.83
CA ALA A 152 -20.84 12.72 9.44
C ALA A 152 -21.72 13.06 10.65
N ALA A 153 -21.65 12.26 11.71
CA ALA A 153 -22.38 12.53 12.96
C ALA A 153 -21.92 13.85 13.62
N ARG A 154 -20.63 14.17 13.55
CA ARG A 154 -20.05 15.37 14.13
C ARG A 154 -20.14 16.60 13.21
N LEU A 155 -19.65 16.49 12.00
CA LEU A 155 -19.42 17.62 11.09
C LEU A 155 -20.38 17.67 9.89
N GLY A 156 -21.21 16.63 9.72
CA GLY A 156 -22.14 16.51 8.59
C GLY A 156 -21.57 15.69 7.43
N ARG A 157 -22.49 15.12 6.64
CA ARG A 157 -22.15 14.26 5.49
C ARG A 157 -21.34 14.98 4.42
N GLU A 158 -21.59 16.26 4.20
CA GLU A 158 -20.92 17.01 3.14
C GLU A 158 -19.40 17.07 3.31
N VAL A 159 -18.90 17.12 4.57
CA VAL A 159 -17.47 17.01 4.87
C VAL A 159 -16.93 15.65 4.46
N VAL A 160 -17.68 14.59 4.76
CA VAL A 160 -17.26 13.23 4.38
C VAL A 160 -17.26 13.09 2.87
N ASP A 161 -18.38 13.36 2.23
CA ASP A 161 -18.63 13.08 0.82
C ASP A 161 -17.71 13.89 -0.12
N ARG A 162 -17.26 15.11 0.32
CA ARG A 162 -16.45 16.00 -0.52
C ARG A 162 -15.00 16.08 -0.16
N LEU A 163 -14.59 15.67 1.03
CA LEU A 163 -13.19 15.79 1.44
C LEU A 163 -12.60 14.51 2.06
N VAL A 164 -13.28 13.91 3.03
CA VAL A 164 -12.77 12.69 3.68
C VAL A 164 -12.74 11.53 2.69
N GLU A 165 -13.82 11.32 1.96
CA GLU A 165 -13.98 10.23 0.99
C GLU A 165 -12.93 10.27 -0.12
N PRO A 166 -12.69 11.38 -0.86
CA PRO A 166 -11.68 11.40 -1.90
C PRO A 166 -10.25 11.19 -1.37
N LEU A 167 -9.95 11.62 -0.15
CA LEU A 167 -8.64 11.42 0.48
C LEU A 167 -8.43 9.95 0.92
N LEU A 168 -9.41 9.35 1.59
CA LEU A 168 -9.35 7.93 1.95
C LEU A 168 -9.44 7.03 0.72
N GLY A 169 -10.31 7.37 -0.24
CA GLY A 169 -10.43 6.69 -1.52
C GLY A 169 -9.16 6.73 -2.36
N GLY A 170 -8.37 7.80 -2.26
CA GLY A 170 -7.05 7.92 -2.87
C GLY A 170 -6.03 6.90 -2.32
N VAL A 171 -6.15 6.57 -1.03
CA VAL A 171 -5.24 5.63 -0.35
C VAL A 171 -5.73 4.19 -0.42
N TYR A 172 -7.02 3.95 -0.13
CA TYR A 172 -7.58 2.61 0.04
C TYR A 172 -8.45 2.15 -1.14
N ALA A 173 -8.81 3.05 -2.06
CA ALA A 173 -9.88 2.87 -3.04
C ALA A 173 -11.21 2.41 -2.39
N GLY A 174 -11.37 2.69 -1.10
CA GLY A 174 -12.42 2.19 -0.24
C GLY A 174 -13.56 3.19 -0.05
N ASP A 175 -14.47 2.86 0.86
CA ASP A 175 -15.65 3.66 1.25
C ASP A 175 -15.41 4.19 2.68
N ALA A 176 -15.38 5.52 2.86
CA ALA A 176 -15.19 6.16 4.16
C ALA A 176 -16.21 5.73 5.21
N TYR A 177 -17.43 5.40 4.79
CA TYR A 177 -18.50 4.93 5.70
C TYR A 177 -18.32 3.47 6.15
N ARG A 178 -17.32 2.77 5.65
CA ARG A 178 -16.96 1.40 6.04
C ARG A 178 -15.57 1.29 6.65
N ILE A 179 -14.66 2.17 6.27
CA ILE A 179 -13.25 2.14 6.71
C ILE A 179 -13.16 2.42 8.21
N SER A 180 -12.53 1.52 8.94
CA SER A 180 -12.20 1.63 10.36
C SER A 180 -11.36 2.89 10.65
N MET A 181 -11.82 3.74 11.55
CA MET A 181 -11.07 4.90 12.00
C MET A 181 -9.81 4.48 12.77
N ARG A 182 -9.91 3.42 13.56
CA ARG A 182 -8.80 2.86 14.32
C ARG A 182 -7.67 2.36 13.41
N SER A 183 -8.00 1.73 12.28
CA SER A 183 -7.02 1.17 11.36
C SER A 183 -6.49 2.19 10.37
N ALA A 184 -7.32 3.08 9.86
CA ALA A 184 -6.95 4.00 8.78
C ALA A 184 -6.42 5.35 9.29
N VAL A 185 -6.98 5.88 10.38
CA VAL A 185 -6.61 7.19 10.95
C VAL A 185 -6.51 7.09 12.48
N PRO A 186 -5.59 6.26 13.01
CA PRO A 186 -5.52 5.94 14.44
C PRO A 186 -5.36 7.17 15.34
N GLN A 187 -4.64 8.21 14.89
CA GLN A 187 -4.53 9.46 15.64
C GLN A 187 -5.87 10.16 15.83
N LEU A 188 -6.76 10.09 14.83
CA LEU A 188 -8.10 10.64 14.94
C LEU A 188 -8.96 9.79 15.88
N PHE A 189 -8.82 8.48 15.82
CA PHE A 189 -9.48 7.54 16.72
C PHE A 189 -9.12 7.82 18.19
N GLU A 190 -7.84 8.01 18.50
CA GLU A 190 -7.39 8.27 19.87
C GLU A 190 -7.92 9.60 20.42
N VAL A 191 -7.92 10.67 19.62
CA VAL A 191 -8.48 11.94 20.09
C VAL A 191 -10.02 11.91 20.17
N ALA A 192 -10.69 11.18 19.30
CA ALA A 192 -12.14 11.00 19.33
C ALA A 192 -12.62 10.32 20.63
N ARG A 193 -11.79 9.47 21.22
CA ARG A 193 -12.08 8.82 22.51
C ARG A 193 -12.03 9.75 23.72
N THR A 194 -11.34 10.87 23.62
CA THR A 194 -11.05 11.76 24.76
C THR A 194 -11.63 13.14 24.62
N HIS A 195 -11.90 13.63 23.41
CA HIS A 195 -12.40 14.99 23.15
C HIS A 195 -13.89 15.00 22.88
N THR A 196 -14.56 16.09 23.28
CA THR A 196 -15.97 16.32 22.97
C THR A 196 -16.12 16.92 21.56
N SER A 197 -15.24 17.86 21.18
CA SER A 197 -15.26 18.49 19.85
C SER A 197 -14.21 17.85 18.94
N LEU A 198 -14.63 17.44 17.74
CA LEU A 198 -13.75 16.86 16.73
C LEU A 198 -12.85 17.92 16.09
N THR A 199 -13.39 19.11 15.84
CA THR A 199 -12.62 20.24 15.28
C THR A 199 -11.52 20.69 16.24
N GLU A 200 -11.78 20.75 17.54
CA GLU A 200 -10.75 21.03 18.56
C GLU A 200 -9.68 19.95 18.62
N ALA A 201 -10.11 18.69 18.58
CA ALA A 201 -9.20 17.57 18.56
C ALA A 201 -8.25 17.61 17.36
N VAL A 202 -8.75 17.94 16.17
CA VAL A 202 -7.96 18.13 14.95
C VAL A 202 -6.98 19.29 15.08
N ARG A 203 -7.41 20.44 15.62
CA ARG A 203 -6.48 21.56 15.91
C ARG A 203 -5.36 21.12 16.85
N GLY A 204 -5.68 20.40 17.92
CA GLY A 204 -4.67 19.87 18.85
C GLY A 204 -3.68 18.91 18.18
N ILE A 205 -4.10 18.09 17.21
CA ILE A 205 -3.18 17.27 16.41
C ILE A 205 -2.25 18.16 15.58
N GLN A 206 -2.78 19.18 14.93
CA GLN A 206 -2.00 20.10 14.09
C GLN A 206 -1.00 20.92 14.90
N GLU A 207 -1.40 21.44 16.06
CA GLU A 207 -0.52 22.18 16.98
C GLU A 207 0.64 21.32 17.48
N ARG A 208 0.36 20.06 17.84
CA ARG A 208 1.42 19.12 18.24
C ARG A 208 2.38 18.83 17.09
N ALA A 209 1.86 18.72 15.87
CA ALA A 209 2.69 18.53 14.69
C ALA A 209 3.60 19.74 14.43
N ALA A 210 3.05 20.94 14.53
CA ALA A 210 3.81 22.18 14.36
C ALA A 210 4.86 22.33 15.46
N ALA A 211 4.51 22.06 16.72
CA ALA A 211 5.43 22.13 17.87
C ALA A 211 6.58 21.10 17.77
N ALA A 212 6.31 19.92 17.17
CA ALA A 212 7.33 18.91 16.95
C ALA A 212 8.31 19.25 15.81
N GLN A 213 8.16 20.43 15.18
CA GLN A 213 8.99 20.89 14.06
C GLN A 213 9.22 19.79 13.02
N GLN A 214 8.18 19.08 12.66
CA GLN A 214 8.30 18.05 11.64
C GLN A 214 8.62 18.69 10.29
N THR A 215 9.91 18.92 10.08
CA THR A 215 10.47 19.41 8.82
C THR A 215 10.64 18.26 7.86
N GLY A 216 10.36 18.50 6.59
CA GLY A 216 10.55 17.52 5.52
C GLY A 216 9.26 17.20 4.76
N PRO A 217 9.40 16.59 3.58
CA PRO A 217 8.29 16.30 2.69
C PRO A 217 7.38 15.22 3.30
N VAL A 218 6.08 15.29 2.97
CA VAL A 218 5.10 14.24 3.32
C VAL A 218 5.36 12.97 2.52
N PHE A 219 5.76 13.15 1.26
CA PHE A 219 6.03 12.07 0.32
C PHE A 219 7.45 12.15 -0.22
N MET A 220 8.01 10.99 -0.53
CA MET A 220 9.25 10.83 -1.28
C MET A 220 9.00 9.93 -2.48
N GLY A 221 9.70 10.21 -3.56
CA GLY A 221 9.87 9.32 -4.69
C GLY A 221 11.29 8.75 -4.73
N ILE A 222 11.52 7.91 -5.70
CA ILE A 222 12.85 7.43 -6.07
C ILE A 222 13.05 7.81 -7.53
N GLU A 223 14.17 8.42 -7.87
CA GLU A 223 14.51 8.69 -9.25
C GLU A 223 14.49 7.39 -10.08
N GLY A 224 13.74 7.40 -11.18
CA GLY A 224 13.45 6.22 -11.98
C GLY A 224 12.27 5.38 -11.49
N GLY A 225 11.54 5.86 -10.46
CA GLY A 225 10.33 5.26 -9.91
C GLY A 225 10.54 4.43 -8.64
N VAL A 226 9.53 4.41 -7.78
CA VAL A 226 9.54 3.58 -6.55
C VAL A 226 9.48 2.08 -6.85
N GLY A 227 9.07 1.71 -8.07
CA GLY A 227 9.17 0.33 -8.58
C GLY A 227 10.60 -0.20 -8.65
N GLY A 228 11.61 0.68 -8.62
CA GLY A 228 13.01 0.30 -8.49
C GLY A 228 13.40 -0.25 -7.10
N LEU A 229 12.66 0.10 -6.05
CA LEU A 229 12.98 -0.35 -4.69
C LEU A 229 12.95 -1.88 -4.52
N PRO A 230 11.92 -2.62 -4.93
CA PRO A 230 11.92 -4.08 -4.85
C PRO A 230 13.09 -4.73 -5.61
N HIS A 231 13.47 -4.18 -6.76
CA HIS A 231 14.60 -4.69 -7.54
C HIS A 231 15.92 -4.51 -6.78
N ALA A 232 16.15 -3.33 -6.22
CA ALA A 232 17.35 -3.07 -5.41
C ALA A 232 17.40 -3.96 -4.17
N VAL A 233 16.26 -4.18 -3.48
CA VAL A 233 16.20 -5.12 -2.35
C VAL A 233 16.49 -6.55 -2.82
N ALA A 234 15.91 -6.98 -3.95
CA ALA A 234 16.16 -8.32 -4.49
C ALA A 234 17.63 -8.53 -4.86
N GLU A 235 18.29 -7.53 -5.43
CA GLU A 235 19.74 -7.58 -5.71
C GLU A 235 20.56 -7.65 -4.43
N ALA A 236 20.24 -6.83 -3.44
CA ALA A 236 20.93 -6.81 -2.14
C ALA A 236 20.80 -8.15 -1.40
N VAL A 237 19.62 -8.78 -1.40
CA VAL A 237 19.44 -10.08 -0.73
C VAL A 237 20.12 -11.22 -1.50
N ARG A 238 20.13 -11.20 -2.84
CA ARG A 238 20.90 -12.16 -3.66
C ARG A 238 22.39 -12.04 -3.43
N ALA A 239 22.92 -10.82 -3.37
CA ALA A 239 24.34 -10.57 -3.09
C ALA A 239 24.77 -11.12 -1.71
N ARG A 240 23.82 -11.30 -0.79
CA ARG A 240 24.04 -11.88 0.55
C ARG A 240 23.73 -13.39 0.61
N GLY A 241 23.49 -14.03 -0.54
CA GLY A 241 23.33 -15.47 -0.66
C GLY A 241 21.87 -15.98 -0.57
N ALA A 242 20.87 -15.10 -0.56
CA ALA A 242 19.48 -15.54 -0.67
C ALA A 242 19.14 -15.99 -2.10
N GLU A 243 18.32 -17.03 -2.21
CA GLU A 243 17.73 -17.47 -3.47
C GLU A 243 16.36 -16.79 -3.68
N ILE A 244 16.09 -16.30 -4.89
CA ILE A 244 14.77 -15.79 -5.28
C ILE A 244 14.33 -16.56 -6.52
N LEU A 245 13.28 -17.35 -6.36
CA LEU A 245 12.70 -18.19 -7.39
C LEU A 245 11.37 -17.60 -7.86
N THR A 246 11.35 -17.06 -9.06
CA THR A 246 10.13 -16.60 -9.75
C THR A 246 9.47 -17.76 -10.51
N ARG A 247 8.22 -17.57 -10.93
CA ARG A 247 7.39 -18.64 -11.59
C ARG A 247 7.32 -19.91 -10.75
N THR A 248 7.29 -19.73 -9.43
CA THR A 248 7.31 -20.82 -8.46
C THR A 248 6.14 -20.64 -7.46
N PRO A 249 4.90 -20.86 -7.92
CA PRO A 249 3.73 -20.76 -7.05
C PRO A 249 3.76 -21.85 -5.99
N VAL A 250 3.53 -21.45 -4.75
CA VAL A 250 3.34 -22.37 -3.62
C VAL A 250 1.87 -22.80 -3.59
N THR A 251 1.65 -24.11 -3.60
CA THR A 251 0.31 -24.72 -3.60
C THR A 251 -0.06 -25.33 -2.27
N GLU A 252 0.93 -25.77 -1.47
CA GLU A 252 0.67 -26.40 -0.19
C GLU A 252 1.74 -25.98 0.84
N LEU A 253 1.30 -25.79 2.08
CA LEU A 253 2.14 -25.55 3.25
C LEU A 253 1.70 -26.51 4.35
N ARG A 254 2.62 -27.33 4.87
CA ARG A 254 2.38 -28.32 5.93
C ARG A 254 3.42 -28.26 7.00
N ARG A 255 2.98 -28.42 8.24
CA ARG A 255 3.89 -28.64 9.36
C ARG A 255 4.39 -30.08 9.36
N GLU A 256 5.68 -30.26 9.64
CA GLU A 256 6.27 -31.59 9.74
C GLU A 256 6.22 -32.13 11.18
N PRO A 257 6.00 -33.45 11.37
CA PRO A 257 6.00 -34.04 12.70
C PRO A 257 7.39 -33.91 13.41
N SER A 258 8.46 -33.84 12.64
CA SER A 258 9.83 -33.64 13.13
C SER A 258 10.14 -32.20 13.53
N GLY A 259 9.23 -31.27 13.29
CA GLY A 259 9.41 -29.83 13.39
C GLY A 259 9.74 -29.20 12.02
N GLY A 260 9.44 -27.91 11.89
CA GLY A 260 9.60 -27.19 10.61
C GLY A 260 8.43 -27.34 9.65
N TRP A 261 8.65 -26.98 8.39
CA TRP A 261 7.62 -26.78 7.38
C TRP A 261 7.99 -27.45 6.06
N ARG A 262 7.04 -28.13 5.46
CA ARG A 262 7.09 -28.67 4.10
C ARG A 262 6.29 -27.75 3.18
N ILE A 263 6.95 -27.26 2.13
CA ILE A 263 6.39 -26.35 1.13
C ILE A 263 6.34 -27.05 -0.23
N VAL A 264 5.17 -27.14 -0.85
CA VAL A 264 4.99 -27.71 -2.18
C VAL A 264 4.83 -26.59 -3.19
N THR A 265 5.57 -26.68 -4.30
CA THR A 265 5.53 -25.72 -5.41
C THR A 265 5.15 -26.41 -6.71
N GLU A 266 4.51 -25.64 -7.61
CA GLU A 266 4.33 -26.01 -9.03
C GLU A 266 5.22 -25.09 -9.87
N GLY A 267 5.82 -25.63 -10.97
CA GLY A 267 6.58 -24.85 -11.94
C GLY A 267 7.89 -25.49 -12.35
N SER A 268 8.42 -25.03 -13.49
CA SER A 268 9.63 -25.54 -14.14
C SER A 268 10.95 -25.10 -13.49
N GLY A 269 10.91 -24.57 -12.28
CA GLY A 269 12.11 -24.20 -11.55
C GLY A 269 12.89 -25.47 -11.18
N ASN A 270 14.05 -25.65 -11.80
CA ASN A 270 15.02 -26.66 -11.35
C ASN A 270 15.48 -26.27 -9.94
N LEU A 271 14.80 -26.82 -8.93
CA LEU A 271 15.22 -26.70 -7.53
C LEU A 271 16.52 -27.48 -7.41
N GLY A 272 17.64 -26.85 -7.76
CA GLY A 272 18.98 -27.38 -7.57
C GLY A 272 19.27 -27.57 -6.08
N ILE A 273 18.74 -28.64 -5.50
CA ILE A 273 19.07 -29.06 -4.12
C ILE A 273 20.49 -29.60 -4.15
N ALA A 274 21.44 -28.74 -3.80
CA ALA A 274 22.74 -29.21 -3.38
C ALA A 274 22.59 -29.93 -2.02
N GLY A 275 22.38 -31.25 -2.04
CA GLY A 275 22.37 -32.04 -0.82
C GLY A 275 21.43 -33.24 -0.80
N SER A 276 21.54 -34.16 -1.77
CA SER A 276 21.34 -35.59 -1.54
C SER A 276 21.99 -36.37 -2.67
N ALA A 277 23.14 -36.94 -2.37
CA ALA A 277 23.77 -37.97 -3.21
C ALA A 277 22.90 -39.22 -3.13
N GLY A 278 22.25 -39.58 -4.24
CA GLY A 278 21.48 -40.80 -4.32
C GLY A 278 20.89 -41.04 -5.71
N SER A 279 21.58 -41.86 -6.51
CA SER A 279 21.09 -42.60 -7.66
C SER A 279 20.90 -41.88 -9.00
N ALA A 280 21.91 -41.99 -9.83
CA ALA A 280 21.87 -41.83 -11.27
C ALA A 280 20.97 -42.87 -11.94
N GLY A 281 20.14 -42.41 -12.91
CA GLY A 281 19.53 -43.33 -13.90
C GLY A 281 18.15 -42.90 -14.35
N SER A 282 18.07 -42.06 -15.39
CA SER A 282 17.13 -42.22 -16.50
C SER A 282 17.24 -41.03 -17.45
N THR A 283 17.78 -41.26 -18.63
CA THR A 283 17.63 -40.41 -19.82
C THR A 283 16.21 -40.59 -20.33
N GLY A 284 15.38 -39.57 -20.27
CA GLY A 284 14.05 -39.51 -20.81
C GLY A 284 13.72 -38.10 -21.30
N ASN A 285 13.21 -38.02 -22.54
CA ASN A 285 12.91 -36.84 -23.34
C ASN A 285 12.21 -35.71 -22.62
N ALA A 286 12.66 -34.51 -22.93
CA ALA A 286 12.04 -33.24 -22.55
C ALA A 286 10.72 -33.01 -23.32
N GLU A 287 9.60 -33.43 -22.73
CA GLU A 287 8.28 -32.87 -22.99
C GLU A 287 7.80 -32.26 -21.65
N GLY A 288 7.40 -30.97 -21.72
CA GLY A 288 7.18 -30.10 -20.55
C GLY A 288 6.13 -30.64 -19.56
N ASN A 289 6.59 -31.37 -18.58
CA ASN A 289 5.81 -31.69 -17.41
C ASN A 289 6.13 -30.65 -16.33
N ALA A 290 5.15 -29.85 -15.91
CA ALA A 290 5.26 -28.94 -14.78
C ALA A 290 5.62 -29.76 -13.54
N GLY A 291 6.89 -29.78 -13.17
CA GLY A 291 7.39 -30.56 -12.05
C GLY A 291 6.90 -29.98 -10.73
N THR A 292 6.44 -30.84 -9.83
CA THR A 292 6.13 -30.47 -8.45
C THR A 292 7.44 -30.47 -7.65
N GLY A 293 7.78 -29.33 -7.05
CA GLY A 293 8.94 -29.21 -6.15
C GLY A 293 8.51 -29.30 -4.68
N VAL A 294 9.43 -29.79 -3.83
CA VAL A 294 9.24 -29.81 -2.37
C VAL A 294 10.44 -29.16 -1.73
N LEU A 295 10.20 -28.19 -0.83
CA LEU A 295 11.20 -27.61 0.03
C LEU A 295 10.87 -27.87 1.50
N HIS A 296 11.92 -27.93 2.32
CA HIS A 296 11.83 -28.02 3.77
C HIS A 296 12.47 -26.79 4.39
N ALA A 297 11.82 -26.21 5.40
CA ALA A 297 12.29 -25.02 6.09
C ALA A 297 12.02 -25.11 7.59
N ASP A 298 12.87 -24.46 8.38
CA ASP A 298 12.65 -24.33 9.83
C ASP A 298 11.55 -23.33 10.14
N ALA A 299 11.43 -22.30 9.29
CA ALA A 299 10.36 -21.28 9.42
C ALA A 299 9.89 -20.78 8.07
N VAL A 300 8.69 -20.17 8.07
CA VAL A 300 8.04 -19.62 6.87
C VAL A 300 7.45 -18.23 7.18
N VAL A 301 7.72 -17.28 6.29
CA VAL A 301 7.02 -15.98 6.23
C VAL A 301 6.07 -15.98 5.04
N VAL A 302 4.76 -15.85 5.30
CA VAL A 302 3.73 -15.77 4.25
C VAL A 302 3.48 -14.30 3.95
N ALA A 303 3.98 -13.82 2.81
CA ALA A 303 3.96 -12.42 2.37
C ALA A 303 3.10 -12.20 1.10
N VAL A 304 2.01 -12.94 0.99
CA VAL A 304 1.07 -12.89 -0.15
C VAL A 304 -0.25 -12.24 0.25
N PRO A 305 -1.12 -11.83 -0.73
CA PRO A 305 -2.46 -11.31 -0.43
C PRO A 305 -3.30 -12.26 0.43
N ALA A 306 -4.20 -11.69 1.24
CA ALA A 306 -4.98 -12.46 2.22
C ALA A 306 -5.72 -13.67 1.63
N PRO A 307 -6.35 -13.62 0.44
CA PRO A 307 -6.99 -14.81 -0.16
C PRO A 307 -6.00 -15.94 -0.48
N ALA A 308 -4.78 -15.59 -0.90
CA ALA A 308 -3.73 -16.58 -1.15
C ALA A 308 -3.18 -17.15 0.16
N ALA A 309 -2.94 -16.29 1.16
CA ALA A 309 -2.54 -16.72 2.51
C ALA A 309 -3.58 -17.66 3.14
N ALA A 310 -4.87 -17.34 3.01
CA ALA A 310 -5.95 -18.19 3.50
C ALA A 310 -5.94 -19.60 2.89
N ARG A 311 -5.66 -19.71 1.58
CA ARG A 311 -5.56 -21.03 0.92
C ARG A 311 -4.40 -21.85 1.48
N LEU A 312 -3.23 -21.23 1.65
CA LEU A 312 -2.03 -21.90 2.15
C LEU A 312 -2.17 -22.33 3.62
N LEU A 313 -2.82 -21.50 4.42
CA LEU A 313 -2.95 -21.71 5.87
C LEU A 313 -4.12 -22.62 6.27
N ARG A 314 -5.02 -22.93 5.34
CA ARG A 314 -6.29 -23.62 5.64
C ARG A 314 -6.12 -24.94 6.40
N ALA A 315 -5.06 -25.68 6.14
CA ALA A 315 -4.84 -26.98 6.72
C ALA A 315 -4.23 -26.93 8.13
N GLU A 316 -3.37 -25.94 8.37
CA GLU A 316 -2.60 -25.85 9.63
C GLU A 316 -3.16 -24.81 10.60
N ALA A 317 -3.86 -23.79 10.08
CA ALA A 317 -4.49 -22.72 10.84
C ALA A 317 -5.86 -22.34 10.25
N PRO A 318 -6.87 -23.24 10.31
CA PRO A 318 -8.17 -23.04 9.67
C PRO A 318 -8.91 -21.79 10.18
N GLU A 319 -8.76 -21.42 11.44
CA GLU A 319 -9.36 -20.22 12.01
C GLU A 319 -8.70 -18.95 11.45
N ALA A 320 -7.37 -18.90 11.37
CA ALA A 320 -6.66 -17.78 10.72
C ALA A 320 -7.02 -17.70 9.24
N ALA A 321 -7.14 -18.83 8.56
CA ALA A 321 -7.53 -18.90 7.15
C ALA A 321 -8.98 -18.37 6.94
N ALA A 322 -9.91 -18.65 7.83
CA ALA A 322 -11.27 -18.12 7.79
C ALA A 322 -11.28 -16.59 7.92
N GLU A 323 -10.54 -16.04 8.89
CA GLU A 323 -10.41 -14.58 9.07
C GLU A 323 -9.78 -13.89 7.85
N LEU A 324 -8.75 -14.51 7.25
CA LEU A 324 -8.09 -13.99 6.05
C LEU A 324 -8.97 -14.10 4.80
N SER A 325 -9.79 -15.16 4.69
CA SER A 325 -10.74 -15.32 3.58
C SER A 325 -11.82 -14.24 3.57
N ALA A 326 -12.13 -13.65 4.73
CA ALA A 326 -13.10 -12.58 4.90
C ALA A 326 -12.53 -11.17 4.63
N VAL A 327 -11.25 -11.06 4.27
CA VAL A 327 -10.67 -9.76 3.88
C VAL A 327 -11.12 -9.41 2.46
N GLU A 328 -11.91 -8.34 2.38
CA GLU A 328 -12.38 -7.80 1.11
C GLU A 328 -11.28 -6.99 0.41
N TYR A 329 -11.38 -6.88 -0.90
CA TYR A 329 -10.42 -6.13 -1.72
C TYR A 329 -11.16 -5.18 -2.67
N ALA A 330 -10.52 -4.05 -2.97
CA ALA A 330 -10.94 -3.17 -4.05
C ALA A 330 -10.07 -3.41 -5.28
N SER A 331 -10.72 -3.45 -6.44
CA SER A 331 -10.08 -3.43 -7.76
C SER A 331 -10.04 -2.02 -8.32
N MET A 332 -9.04 -1.72 -9.13
CA MET A 332 -8.89 -0.43 -9.78
C MET A 332 -8.06 -0.54 -11.07
N ALA A 333 -8.20 0.44 -11.95
CA ALA A 333 -7.34 0.61 -13.10
C ALA A 333 -6.61 1.97 -13.03
N LEU A 334 -5.35 1.97 -13.46
CA LEU A 334 -4.57 3.17 -13.70
C LEU A 334 -4.44 3.37 -15.21
N VAL A 335 -4.86 4.54 -15.70
CA VAL A 335 -4.72 4.93 -17.09
C VAL A 335 -3.60 5.96 -17.18
N THR A 336 -2.47 5.58 -17.77
CA THR A 336 -1.32 6.45 -17.98
C THR A 336 -1.36 6.98 -19.40
N LEU A 337 -1.14 8.27 -19.57
CA LEU A 337 -1.32 9.02 -20.81
C LEU A 337 -0.07 9.87 -21.07
N ALA A 338 0.53 9.73 -22.23
CA ALA A 338 1.65 10.53 -22.68
C ALA A 338 1.19 11.53 -23.75
N TYR A 339 1.54 12.80 -23.59
CA TYR A 339 1.19 13.88 -24.50
C TYR A 339 2.43 14.66 -24.93
N ARG A 340 2.37 15.33 -26.09
CA ARG A 340 3.34 16.37 -26.42
C ARG A 340 3.10 17.59 -25.54
N ARG A 341 4.13 18.08 -24.91
CA ARG A 341 4.06 19.27 -24.05
C ARG A 341 3.53 20.48 -24.79
N ALA A 342 3.88 20.64 -26.06
CA ALA A 342 3.45 21.76 -26.88
C ALA A 342 1.92 21.77 -27.13
N ASP A 343 1.25 20.65 -27.01
CA ASP A 343 -0.18 20.51 -27.34
C ASP A 343 -1.09 20.71 -26.13
N ILE A 344 -0.53 20.79 -24.91
CA ILE A 344 -1.32 20.82 -23.67
C ILE A 344 -0.80 21.84 -22.67
N THR A 345 -1.75 22.41 -21.93
CA THR A 345 -1.49 23.20 -20.72
C THR A 345 -2.27 22.55 -19.57
N LEU A 346 -1.56 22.20 -18.52
CA LEU A 346 -2.17 21.67 -17.28
C LEU A 346 -2.20 22.76 -16.22
N PRO A 347 -3.19 22.72 -15.32
CA PRO A 347 -3.17 23.53 -14.10
C PRO A 347 -1.91 23.24 -13.28
N ASP A 348 -1.48 24.21 -12.50
CA ASP A 348 -0.36 24.02 -11.56
C ASP A 348 -0.70 22.99 -10.49
N GLY A 349 0.31 22.22 -10.08
CA GLY A 349 0.18 21.25 -9.00
C GLY A 349 0.47 19.81 -9.40
N SER A 350 0.31 18.90 -8.45
CA SER A 350 0.62 17.48 -8.62
C SER A 350 -0.57 16.66 -9.16
N GLY A 351 -1.73 17.28 -9.33
CA GLY A 351 -2.96 16.64 -9.77
C GLY A 351 -4.17 16.98 -8.91
N PHE A 352 -5.21 16.18 -9.00
CA PHE A 352 -6.46 16.41 -8.26
C PHE A 352 -7.16 15.12 -7.84
N LEU A 353 -7.97 15.22 -6.79
CA LEU A 353 -8.89 14.18 -6.32
C LEU A 353 -10.33 14.53 -6.75
N VAL A 354 -11.17 13.52 -6.87
CA VAL A 354 -12.56 13.67 -7.30
C VAL A 354 -13.50 13.01 -6.29
N PRO A 355 -14.36 13.80 -5.62
CA PRO A 355 -15.38 13.25 -4.74
C PRO A 355 -16.38 12.37 -5.52
N PRO A 356 -16.75 11.18 -5.02
CA PRO A 356 -17.75 10.33 -5.66
C PRO A 356 -19.10 11.03 -5.87
N VAL A 357 -19.49 11.91 -4.95
CA VAL A 357 -20.74 12.67 -5.00
C VAL A 357 -20.87 13.58 -6.24
N ASP A 358 -19.77 13.90 -6.91
CA ASP A 358 -19.76 14.67 -8.16
C ASP A 358 -19.98 13.79 -9.41
N GLY A 359 -20.14 12.45 -9.26
CA GLY A 359 -20.59 11.53 -10.30
C GLY A 359 -19.59 11.34 -11.45
N ARG A 360 -18.30 11.56 -11.22
CA ARG A 360 -17.24 11.40 -12.22
C ARG A 360 -16.65 10.00 -12.19
N THR A 361 -16.20 9.52 -13.34
CA THR A 361 -15.67 8.16 -13.47
C THR A 361 -14.28 8.03 -12.85
N ILE A 362 -13.38 9.00 -13.11
CA ILE A 362 -12.07 8.99 -12.47
C ILE A 362 -12.21 9.42 -11.00
N LYS A 363 -11.41 8.81 -10.13
CA LYS A 363 -11.34 9.21 -8.72
C LYS A 363 -10.19 10.14 -8.41
N ALA A 364 -9.18 10.20 -9.29
CA ALA A 364 -8.04 11.10 -9.18
C ALA A 364 -7.32 11.22 -10.52
N SER A 365 -6.56 12.30 -10.66
CA SER A 365 -5.51 12.44 -11.68
C SER A 365 -4.22 12.89 -11.03
N THR A 366 -3.10 12.31 -11.46
CA THR A 366 -1.74 12.74 -11.10
C THR A 366 -1.05 13.31 -12.33
N PHE A 367 -0.53 14.51 -12.22
CA PHE A 367 0.31 15.15 -13.25
C PHE A 367 1.77 14.73 -13.02
N ALA A 368 2.09 13.49 -13.47
CA ALA A 368 3.35 12.84 -13.09
C ALA A 368 4.59 13.65 -13.45
N SER A 369 4.63 14.27 -14.63
CA SER A 369 5.75 15.14 -15.03
C SER A 369 5.85 16.45 -14.24
N GLN A 370 4.76 16.93 -13.61
CA GLN A 370 4.81 18.09 -12.72
C GLN A 370 5.19 17.68 -11.30
N LYS A 371 4.69 16.53 -10.87
CA LYS A 371 4.93 16.00 -9.53
C LYS A 371 6.36 15.52 -9.33
N TRP A 372 6.94 14.89 -10.35
CA TRP A 372 8.27 14.28 -10.28
C TRP A 372 9.20 14.90 -11.33
N GLY A 373 10.19 15.69 -10.88
CA GLY A 373 11.18 16.31 -11.76
C GLY A 373 11.91 15.28 -12.62
N TRP A 374 12.31 14.15 -12.07
CA TRP A 374 12.99 13.08 -12.80
C TRP A 374 12.18 12.50 -13.98
N ILE A 375 10.84 12.60 -13.97
CA ILE A 375 10.01 12.22 -15.12
C ILE A 375 10.12 13.29 -16.23
N ALA A 376 10.01 14.56 -15.85
CA ALA A 376 10.13 15.67 -16.81
C ALA A 376 11.52 15.75 -17.45
N ASP A 377 12.56 15.46 -16.68
CA ASP A 377 13.96 15.54 -17.11
C ASP A 377 14.33 14.47 -18.14
N GLN A 378 13.61 13.31 -18.16
CA GLN A 378 13.86 12.26 -19.15
C GLN A 378 13.49 12.69 -20.58
N ASN A 379 12.41 13.45 -20.73
CA ASN A 379 11.98 13.99 -22.01
C ASN A 379 11.17 15.28 -21.80
N PRO A 380 11.78 16.47 -21.97
CA PRO A 380 11.12 17.75 -21.75
C PRO A 380 9.99 18.04 -22.75
N ASP A 381 9.93 17.35 -23.87
CA ASP A 381 8.89 17.51 -24.90
C ASP A 381 7.62 16.72 -24.60
N LEU A 382 7.64 15.89 -23.53
CA LEU A 382 6.51 15.08 -23.11
C LEU A 382 5.92 15.53 -21.77
N LEU A 383 4.63 15.33 -21.65
CA LEU A 383 3.90 15.38 -20.39
C LEU A 383 3.23 14.04 -20.14
N ILE A 384 3.55 13.45 -19.00
CA ILE A 384 2.93 12.22 -18.53
C ILE A 384 1.96 12.55 -17.41
N LEU A 385 0.75 12.06 -17.56
CA LEU A 385 -0.25 12.11 -16.51
C LEU A 385 -0.93 10.75 -16.34
N ARG A 386 -1.56 10.56 -15.19
CA ARG A 386 -2.19 9.31 -14.84
C ARG A 386 -3.53 9.58 -14.19
N THR A 387 -4.56 8.84 -14.59
CA THR A 387 -5.85 8.80 -13.91
C THR A 387 -6.04 7.46 -13.21
N SER A 388 -6.92 7.44 -12.21
CA SER A 388 -7.33 6.20 -11.55
C SER A 388 -8.85 6.04 -11.62
N VAL A 389 -9.29 4.82 -11.95
CA VAL A 389 -10.69 4.41 -12.13
C VAL A 389 -10.98 3.21 -11.24
N GLY A 390 -12.21 3.10 -10.76
CA GLY A 390 -12.63 2.02 -9.86
C GLY A 390 -12.53 2.42 -8.38
N ARG A 391 -13.64 2.18 -7.67
CA ARG A 391 -13.80 2.34 -6.22
C ARG A 391 -14.35 1.04 -5.65
N TYR A 392 -14.19 0.84 -4.37
CA TYR A 392 -14.79 -0.30 -3.69
C TYR A 392 -16.32 -0.30 -3.93
N GLY A 393 -16.85 -1.45 -4.40
CA GLY A 393 -18.25 -1.59 -4.76
C GLY A 393 -18.65 -1.07 -6.14
N GLU A 394 -17.79 -0.33 -6.85
CA GLU A 394 -18.02 0.20 -8.18
C GLU A 394 -17.12 -0.49 -9.21
N THR A 395 -17.34 -1.79 -9.46
CA THR A 395 -16.48 -2.59 -10.33
C THR A 395 -16.94 -2.64 -11.78
N ALA A 396 -18.21 -2.34 -12.08
CA ALA A 396 -18.78 -2.45 -13.42
C ALA A 396 -17.98 -1.68 -14.51
N ILE A 397 -17.41 -0.54 -14.16
CA ILE A 397 -16.56 0.23 -15.07
C ILE A 397 -15.28 -0.52 -15.45
N LEU A 398 -14.79 -1.40 -14.59
CA LEU A 398 -13.59 -2.18 -14.84
C LEU A 398 -13.82 -3.39 -15.75
N ASP A 399 -15.08 -3.74 -16.02
CA ASP A 399 -15.43 -4.82 -16.97
C ASP A 399 -15.31 -4.37 -18.44
N HIS A 400 -15.20 -3.05 -18.67
CA HIS A 400 -14.98 -2.50 -20.01
C HIS A 400 -13.53 -2.71 -20.48
N ASP A 401 -13.33 -2.63 -21.78
CA ASP A 401 -12.00 -2.72 -22.39
C ASP A 401 -11.12 -1.50 -22.09
N ASP A 402 -9.85 -1.60 -22.42
CA ASP A 402 -8.88 -0.54 -22.15
C ASP A 402 -9.18 0.73 -22.93
N ALA A 403 -9.72 0.63 -24.16
CA ALA A 403 -10.08 1.79 -24.97
C ALA A 403 -11.17 2.61 -24.28
N HIS A 404 -12.19 1.96 -23.73
CA HIS A 404 -13.25 2.63 -22.97
C HIS A 404 -12.69 3.33 -21.71
N LEU A 405 -11.77 2.68 -20.96
CA LEU A 405 -11.14 3.30 -19.77
C LEU A 405 -10.29 4.52 -20.12
N VAL A 406 -9.64 4.51 -21.28
CA VAL A 406 -8.92 5.66 -21.83
C VAL A 406 -9.91 6.78 -22.20
N ASP A 407 -11.01 6.45 -22.86
CA ASP A 407 -11.99 7.45 -23.30
C ASP A 407 -12.68 8.15 -22.13
N VAL A 408 -13.10 7.43 -21.10
CA VAL A 408 -13.71 8.05 -19.90
C VAL A 408 -12.69 8.89 -19.14
N SER A 409 -11.42 8.46 -19.09
CA SER A 409 -10.35 9.23 -18.49
C SER A 409 -10.09 10.55 -19.24
N ARG A 410 -10.06 10.51 -20.57
CA ARG A 410 -9.91 11.69 -21.41
C ARG A 410 -11.10 12.62 -21.31
N HIS A 411 -12.31 12.07 -21.23
CA HIS A 411 -13.55 12.85 -21.03
C HIS A 411 -13.47 13.66 -19.72
N ASP A 412 -13.21 12.98 -18.60
CA ASP A 412 -13.15 13.62 -17.29
C ASP A 412 -11.98 14.63 -17.19
N LEU A 413 -10.81 14.30 -17.77
CA LEU A 413 -9.69 15.25 -17.86
C LEU A 413 -10.05 16.51 -18.65
N ARG A 414 -10.79 16.38 -19.76
CA ARG A 414 -11.29 17.53 -20.54
C ARG A 414 -12.21 18.41 -19.69
N GLU A 415 -13.15 17.80 -18.99
CA GLU A 415 -14.09 18.52 -18.14
C GLU A 415 -13.38 19.24 -16.99
N ALA A 416 -12.36 18.61 -16.39
CA ALA A 416 -11.65 19.17 -15.25
C ALA A 416 -10.64 20.26 -15.65
N THR A 417 -9.91 20.08 -16.77
CA THR A 417 -8.73 20.89 -17.11
C THR A 417 -8.80 21.59 -18.47
N GLY A 418 -9.82 21.30 -19.28
CA GLY A 418 -9.89 21.78 -20.67
C GLY A 418 -8.99 21.00 -21.66
N LEU A 419 -8.39 19.89 -21.24
CA LEU A 419 -7.48 19.10 -22.06
C LEU A 419 -8.21 18.41 -23.22
N THR A 420 -7.97 18.87 -24.45
CA THR A 420 -8.59 18.34 -25.67
C THR A 420 -7.61 17.56 -26.56
N ALA A 421 -6.31 17.66 -26.34
CA ALA A 421 -5.30 16.99 -27.13
C ALA A 421 -5.47 15.45 -27.11
N THR A 422 -4.96 14.81 -28.17
CA THR A 422 -4.91 13.35 -28.24
C THR A 422 -3.56 12.87 -27.68
N PRO A 423 -3.57 11.87 -26.76
CA PRO A 423 -2.32 11.31 -26.27
C PRO A 423 -1.53 10.62 -27.39
N LEU A 424 -0.21 10.68 -27.32
CA LEU A 424 0.68 9.93 -28.21
C LEU A 424 0.66 8.44 -27.92
N GLU A 425 0.58 8.10 -26.65
CA GLU A 425 0.54 6.73 -26.17
C GLU A 425 -0.32 6.65 -24.91
N THR A 426 -1.00 5.55 -24.72
CA THR A 426 -1.84 5.26 -23.56
C THR A 426 -1.55 3.87 -23.03
N ARG A 427 -1.62 3.70 -21.70
CA ARG A 427 -1.50 2.38 -21.08
C ARG A 427 -2.49 2.24 -19.93
N VAL A 428 -3.25 1.16 -19.95
CA VAL A 428 -4.10 0.76 -18.84
C VAL A 428 -3.40 -0.34 -18.04
N THR A 429 -3.33 -0.16 -16.72
CA THR A 429 -2.81 -1.17 -15.79
C THR A 429 -3.92 -1.52 -14.82
N ARG A 430 -4.40 -2.78 -14.88
CA ARG A 430 -5.46 -3.29 -14.01
C ARG A 430 -4.85 -3.88 -12.75
N TRP A 431 -5.45 -3.55 -11.62
CA TRP A 431 -5.10 -4.06 -10.30
C TRP A 431 -6.33 -4.75 -9.70
N ASP A 432 -6.60 -5.96 -10.21
CA ASP A 432 -7.69 -6.78 -9.70
C ASP A 432 -7.35 -7.22 -8.29
N ASP A 433 -8.32 -7.06 -7.37
CA ASP A 433 -8.11 -7.26 -5.93
C ASP A 433 -6.82 -6.57 -5.44
N GLY A 434 -6.64 -5.32 -5.89
CA GLY A 434 -5.39 -4.57 -5.70
C GLY A 434 -5.19 -4.11 -4.26
N LEU A 435 -6.23 -3.67 -3.56
CA LEU A 435 -6.14 -3.02 -2.27
C LEU A 435 -7.04 -3.70 -1.22
N PRO A 436 -6.46 -4.28 -0.14
CA PRO A 436 -7.24 -4.82 0.95
C PRO A 436 -8.02 -3.70 1.64
N GLN A 437 -9.26 -4.00 2.01
CA GLN A 437 -10.16 -3.10 2.72
C GLN A 437 -10.06 -3.32 4.22
N TYR A 438 -10.14 -2.24 4.97
CA TYR A 438 -10.07 -2.24 6.42
C TYR A 438 -11.41 -1.77 7.03
N PRO A 439 -12.46 -2.57 6.99
CA PRO A 439 -13.73 -2.21 7.61
C PRO A 439 -13.61 -2.15 9.13
N VAL A 440 -14.63 -1.60 9.79
CA VAL A 440 -14.75 -1.66 11.26
C VAL A 440 -14.51 -3.09 11.74
N GLY A 441 -13.68 -3.25 12.78
CA GLY A 441 -13.26 -4.54 13.31
C GLY A 441 -12.03 -5.17 12.64
N HIS A 442 -11.44 -4.54 11.61
CA HIS A 442 -10.23 -5.05 10.94
C HIS A 442 -9.07 -5.28 11.93
N HIS A 443 -8.83 -4.33 12.83
CA HIS A 443 -7.77 -4.46 13.83
C HIS A 443 -7.96 -5.72 14.71
N ALA A 444 -9.19 -5.99 15.16
CA ALA A 444 -9.50 -7.18 15.94
C ALA A 444 -9.34 -8.47 15.11
N ARG A 445 -9.70 -8.43 13.81
CA ARG A 445 -9.46 -9.55 12.87
C ARG A 445 -7.99 -9.89 12.78
N VAL A 446 -7.12 -8.90 12.56
CA VAL A 446 -5.67 -9.11 12.49
C VAL A 446 -5.12 -9.67 13.79
N ALA A 447 -5.62 -9.20 14.94
CA ALA A 447 -5.23 -9.75 16.24
C ALA A 447 -5.58 -11.24 16.37
N ARG A 448 -6.80 -11.67 15.95
CA ARG A 448 -7.19 -13.08 15.94
C ARG A 448 -6.34 -13.92 15.00
N VAL A 449 -6.06 -13.42 13.78
CA VAL A 449 -5.13 -14.10 12.86
C VAL A 449 -3.80 -14.38 13.54
N ARG A 450 -3.18 -13.37 14.16
CA ARG A 450 -1.89 -13.51 14.86
C ARG A 450 -1.99 -14.45 16.08
N GLU A 451 -3.06 -14.39 16.84
CA GLU A 451 -3.29 -15.31 17.97
C GLU A 451 -3.31 -16.78 17.52
N HIS A 452 -3.97 -17.07 16.40
CA HIS A 452 -4.02 -18.43 15.86
C HIS A 452 -2.66 -18.87 15.30
N LEU A 453 -1.96 -17.99 14.58
CA LEU A 453 -0.64 -18.29 14.04
C LEU A 453 0.44 -18.42 15.11
N GLY A 454 0.36 -17.67 16.20
CA GLY A 454 1.27 -17.76 17.33
C GLY A 454 1.29 -19.15 18.03
N LYS A 455 0.31 -20.01 17.74
CA LYS A 455 0.29 -21.42 18.17
C LYS A 455 1.14 -22.33 17.27
N LEU A 456 1.66 -21.80 16.16
CA LEU A 456 2.41 -22.54 15.15
C LEU A 456 3.86 -21.99 15.07
N PRO A 457 4.80 -22.56 15.81
CA PRO A 457 6.19 -22.10 15.81
C PRO A 457 6.78 -22.04 14.41
N GLY A 458 7.53 -20.97 14.14
CA GLY A 458 8.20 -20.78 12.86
C GLY A 458 7.26 -20.33 11.72
N LEU A 459 6.04 -19.85 12.00
CA LEU A 459 5.13 -19.33 10.98
C LEU A 459 4.72 -17.90 11.32
N ALA A 460 4.94 -16.98 10.38
CA ALA A 460 4.47 -15.61 10.49
C ALA A 460 3.90 -15.09 9.16
N VAL A 461 3.14 -13.99 9.24
CA VAL A 461 2.52 -13.33 8.09
C VAL A 461 2.91 -11.87 8.04
N CYS A 462 3.06 -11.30 6.84
CA CYS A 462 3.30 -9.87 6.65
C CYS A 462 2.68 -9.34 5.34
N GLY A 463 2.53 -8.04 5.25
CA GLY A 463 2.06 -7.36 4.05
C GLY A 463 0.89 -6.44 4.26
N ALA A 464 0.35 -5.95 3.15
CA ALA A 464 -0.68 -4.91 3.12
C ALA A 464 -2.03 -5.31 3.74
N ALA A 465 -2.29 -6.59 3.96
CA ALA A 465 -3.56 -7.06 4.52
C ALA A 465 -3.66 -6.89 6.06
N TYR A 466 -2.60 -6.46 6.73
CA TYR A 466 -2.51 -6.48 8.20
C TYR A 466 -2.45 -5.08 8.82
N ASP A 467 -1.34 -4.36 8.67
CA ASP A 467 -1.06 -3.15 9.47
C ASP A 467 -1.02 -1.85 8.66
N GLY A 468 -1.38 -1.91 7.39
CA GLY A 468 -1.43 -0.75 6.50
C GLY A 468 -1.01 -1.07 5.07
N VAL A 469 -1.65 -0.41 4.11
CA VAL A 469 -1.44 -0.63 2.67
C VAL A 469 -0.19 0.08 2.13
N GLY A 470 0.34 1.06 2.84
CA GLY A 470 1.50 1.85 2.39
C GLY A 470 2.81 1.06 2.42
N ILE A 471 3.77 1.42 1.56
CA ILE A 471 5.09 0.79 1.49
C ILE A 471 5.78 0.72 2.86
N PRO A 472 5.82 1.81 3.67
CA PRO A 472 6.43 1.76 5.00
C PRO A 472 5.73 0.78 5.95
N ALA A 473 4.40 0.67 5.86
CA ALA A 473 3.63 -0.27 6.67
C ALA A 473 3.94 -1.73 6.30
N CYS A 474 4.09 -2.02 5.01
CA CYS A 474 4.49 -3.34 4.53
C CYS A 474 5.89 -3.71 5.02
N VAL A 475 6.84 -2.76 5.01
CA VAL A 475 8.21 -2.97 5.52
C VAL A 475 8.21 -3.19 7.04
N ALA A 476 7.44 -2.40 7.78
CA ALA A 476 7.27 -2.58 9.23
C ALA A 476 6.64 -3.93 9.59
N SER A 477 5.60 -4.33 8.84
CA SER A 477 4.93 -5.63 9.00
C SER A 477 5.91 -6.79 8.76
N ALA A 478 6.81 -6.66 7.77
CA ALA A 478 7.86 -7.64 7.50
C ALA A 478 8.84 -7.76 8.68
N ALA A 479 9.26 -6.62 9.23
CA ALA A 479 10.14 -6.59 10.39
C ALA A 479 9.51 -7.30 11.60
N ALA A 480 8.23 -7.01 11.86
CA ALA A 480 7.48 -7.64 12.93
C ALA A 480 7.37 -9.17 12.76
N ALA A 481 7.06 -9.63 11.55
CA ALA A 481 6.99 -11.07 11.24
C ALA A 481 8.33 -11.80 11.46
N VAL A 482 9.44 -11.15 11.11
CA VAL A 482 10.79 -11.72 11.36
C VAL A 482 11.09 -11.78 12.86
N ASP A 483 10.74 -10.74 13.62
CA ASP A 483 10.97 -10.72 15.07
C ASP A 483 10.06 -11.75 15.80
N GLU A 484 8.85 -12.00 15.30
CA GLU A 484 7.93 -13.03 15.78
C GLU A 484 8.52 -14.44 15.62
N ILE A 485 9.08 -14.75 14.45
CA ILE A 485 9.75 -16.04 14.18
C ILE A 485 10.93 -16.26 15.13
N HIS A 486 11.68 -15.21 15.48
CA HIS A 486 12.87 -15.31 16.34
C HIS A 486 12.54 -15.21 17.83
N GLY A 487 11.27 -15.04 18.23
CA GLY A 487 10.80 -15.04 19.61
C GLY A 487 11.27 -13.85 20.45
N ASP A 488 11.44 -12.66 19.86
CA ASP A 488 11.75 -11.44 20.62
C ASP A 488 10.47 -10.85 21.26
N PRO A 489 10.27 -11.01 22.59
CA PRO A 489 9.06 -10.57 23.29
C PRO A 489 8.83 -9.05 23.22
N ARG A 490 9.87 -8.25 22.92
CA ARG A 490 9.80 -6.79 22.89
C ARG A 490 9.04 -6.26 21.68
N THR A 491 8.94 -7.03 20.61
CA THR A 491 8.26 -6.62 19.38
C THR A 491 6.76 -6.79 19.47
N VAL A 492 6.26 -7.79 20.19
CA VAL A 492 4.82 -8.02 20.40
C VAL A 492 4.19 -6.84 21.16
N GLN A 493 4.88 -6.28 22.16
CA GLN A 493 4.41 -5.09 22.88
C GLN A 493 4.41 -3.82 22.03
N HIS A 494 5.31 -3.67 21.08
CA HIS A 494 5.38 -2.51 20.19
C HIS A 494 4.28 -2.49 19.12
N LEU A 495 3.82 -3.62 18.64
CA LEU A 495 2.70 -3.68 17.68
C LEU A 495 1.35 -3.36 18.31
N THR A 496 1.18 -3.63 19.60
CA THR A 496 -0.02 -3.28 20.37
C THR A 496 0.06 -1.91 21.03
N ALA A 497 1.27 -1.35 21.21
CA ALA A 497 1.55 -0.13 21.97
C ALA A 497 2.13 1.02 21.13
N HIS A 498 2.44 0.84 19.85
CA HIS A 498 2.74 2.01 19.04
C HIS A 498 1.47 2.78 18.74
N PRO A 499 1.32 3.98 19.31
CA PRO A 499 0.61 5.02 18.59
C PRO A 499 1.38 5.12 17.26
N VAL A 500 0.72 4.81 16.15
CA VAL A 500 1.21 5.17 14.82
C VAL A 500 1.70 6.61 14.94
N ARG A 501 3.02 6.80 14.94
CA ARG A 501 3.57 8.16 14.97
C ARG A 501 3.01 8.84 13.76
N SER A 502 1.96 9.57 14.05
CA SER A 502 1.19 10.53 13.26
C SER A 502 1.44 10.52 11.74
N LEU A 503 0.45 10.00 11.00
CA LEU A 503 0.14 10.48 9.66
C LEU A 503 -0.27 11.96 9.79
N HIS A 504 0.67 12.88 9.83
CA HIS A 504 0.36 14.29 9.81
C HIS A 504 0.05 14.70 8.40
N GLY A 505 -1.23 14.83 8.09
CA GLY A 505 -1.68 15.61 6.96
C GLY A 505 -1.26 17.06 7.12
N GLY A 506 -0.14 17.42 6.56
CA GLY A 506 0.28 18.79 6.31
C GLY A 506 0.26 18.98 4.81
N ALA A 507 -0.89 19.28 4.25
CA ALA A 507 -0.95 20.07 3.04
C ALA A 507 -0.82 21.52 3.51
N GLY A 508 0.38 22.08 3.48
CA GLY A 508 0.59 23.47 3.88
C GLY A 508 2.05 23.86 3.75
N GLU A 509 2.41 24.23 2.62
CA GLU A 509 3.30 25.15 1.92
C GLU A 509 3.76 24.58 0.62
#